data_33687661e88c1c9d24916e1b59d86fbe
#
_entry.id   33687661e88c1c9d24916e1b59d86fbe
#
_cell.length_a   1.000
_cell.length_b   1.000
_cell.length_c   1.000
_cell.angle_alpha   90.00
_cell.angle_beta   90.00
_cell.angle_gamma   90.00
#
_symmetry.space_group_name_H-M   'P 1'
#
loop_
_entity.id
_entity.type
_entity.pdbx_description
1 polymer ?
#
loop_
_entity_poly.entity_id
_entity_poly.type
_entity_poly.pdbx_seq_one_letter_code
_entity_poly.pdbx_strand_id
1 'polypeptide(L)'
;MYLCRDCGRQFQGGLRINNLSLWNDYLAANRTISDLSILYKCSERTIRRRLSLVVDSFTATYPKSAVIIIDTTYFSKTFGVMLFQDASSGKILYRKFVKNETNKDYLDGLRYIAKRGTTIKAVVCDGHMGLLQAISFCPVQMCQFHRTNHSVCGDDNFSDKRYS
;
A
#
# COMPACT_ATOMS: atom_id res chain seq x y z
N MET A 1 -16.72 -31.29 20.52
CA MET A 1 -15.83 -30.94 21.65
C MET A 1 -15.11 -32.21 22.06
N TYR A 2 -13.78 -32.18 22.12
CA TYR A 2 -12.94 -33.31 22.48
C TYR A 2 -12.33 -33.07 23.85
N LEU A 3 -12.23 -34.09 24.65
CA LEU A 3 -11.57 -34.09 25.96
C LEU A 3 -10.25 -34.88 25.84
N CYS A 4 -9.13 -34.27 26.24
CA CYS A 4 -7.87 -34.99 26.35
C CYS A 4 -7.95 -35.97 27.53
N ARG A 5 -7.69 -37.25 27.30
CA ARG A 5 -7.76 -38.27 28.34
C ARG A 5 -6.60 -38.19 29.33
N ASP A 6 -5.47 -37.58 28.91
CA ASP A 6 -4.27 -37.51 29.74
C ASP A 6 -4.25 -36.26 30.64
N CYS A 7 -4.73 -35.11 30.16
CA CYS A 7 -4.64 -33.85 30.91
C CYS A 7 -6.02 -33.20 31.23
N GLY A 8 -7.12 -33.85 30.85
CA GLY A 8 -8.49 -33.33 31.09
C GLY A 8 -8.86 -32.04 30.37
N ARG A 9 -8.00 -31.48 29.49
CA ARG A 9 -8.30 -30.24 28.75
C ARG A 9 -9.30 -30.50 27.65
N GLN A 10 -10.27 -29.62 27.56
CA GLN A 10 -11.21 -29.61 26.45
C GLN A 10 -10.64 -28.85 25.26
N PHE A 11 -10.81 -29.41 24.06
CA PHE A 11 -10.47 -28.75 22.82
C PHE A 11 -11.54 -29.00 21.76
N GLN A 12 -11.68 -28.07 20.85
CA GLN A 12 -12.54 -28.22 19.68
C GLN A 12 -11.68 -28.63 18.50
N GLY A 13 -12.01 -29.75 17.88
CA GLY A 13 -11.51 -30.09 16.56
C GLY A 13 -12.09 -29.12 15.54
N GLY A 14 -11.26 -28.58 14.69
CA GLY A 14 -11.67 -27.70 13.60
C GLY A 14 -10.60 -27.65 12.52
N LEU A 15 -10.97 -27.23 11.33
CA LEU A 15 -10.02 -26.96 10.25
C LEU A 15 -8.97 -25.97 10.73
N ARG A 16 -7.72 -26.41 10.75
CA ARG A 16 -6.59 -25.50 11.02
C ARG A 16 -6.41 -24.60 9.81
N ILE A 17 -6.90 -23.38 9.91
CA ILE A 17 -6.69 -22.36 8.88
C ILE A 17 -5.20 -22.02 8.86
N ASN A 18 -4.54 -22.25 7.73
CA ASN A 18 -3.19 -21.75 7.51
C ASN A 18 -3.26 -20.25 7.25
N ASN A 19 -2.64 -19.45 8.12
CA ASN A 19 -2.71 -17.99 8.02
C ASN A 19 -2.04 -17.47 6.75
N LEU A 20 -0.97 -18.12 6.26
CA LEU A 20 -0.28 -17.71 5.04
C LEU A 20 -1.13 -18.00 3.79
N SER A 21 -1.79 -19.16 3.73
CA SER A 21 -2.72 -19.49 2.64
C SER A 21 -3.90 -18.53 2.65
N LEU A 22 -4.46 -18.22 3.82
CA LEU A 22 -5.53 -17.24 3.97
C LEU A 22 -5.09 -15.85 3.50
N TRP A 23 -3.87 -15.44 3.81
CA TRP A 23 -3.29 -14.18 3.37
C TRP A 23 -3.12 -14.12 1.85
N ASN A 24 -2.61 -15.19 1.25
CA ASN A 24 -2.47 -15.29 -0.20
C ASN A 24 -3.83 -15.25 -0.91
N ASP A 25 -4.84 -15.93 -0.39
CA ASP A 25 -6.19 -15.88 -0.94
C ASP A 25 -6.81 -14.47 -0.83
N TYR A 26 -6.52 -13.75 0.25
CA TYR A 26 -6.95 -12.37 0.44
C TYR A 26 -6.30 -11.42 -0.58
N LEU A 27 -4.98 -11.53 -0.79
CA LEU A 27 -4.23 -10.64 -1.67
C LEU A 27 -4.36 -11.00 -3.16
N ALA A 28 -4.05 -12.27 -3.52
CA ALA A 28 -3.92 -12.66 -4.92
C ALA A 28 -5.26 -12.81 -5.63
N ALA A 29 -6.32 -13.18 -4.90
CA ALA A 29 -7.64 -13.40 -5.48
C ALA A 29 -8.61 -12.22 -5.27
N ASN A 30 -8.15 -11.08 -4.70
CA ASN A 30 -8.98 -9.91 -4.36
C ASN A 30 -10.27 -10.28 -3.62
N ARG A 31 -10.22 -11.31 -2.78
CA ARG A 31 -11.39 -11.82 -2.07
C ARG A 31 -11.74 -10.92 -0.89
N THR A 32 -13.04 -10.71 -0.71
CA THR A 32 -13.54 -9.99 0.46
C THR A 32 -13.47 -10.86 1.72
N ILE A 33 -13.56 -10.23 2.89
CA ILE A 33 -13.65 -10.95 4.17
C ILE A 33 -14.85 -11.92 4.18
N SER A 34 -15.96 -11.52 3.55
CA SER A 34 -17.15 -12.34 3.42
C SER A 34 -16.89 -13.59 2.57
N ASP A 35 -16.24 -13.43 1.39
CA ASP A 35 -15.89 -14.56 0.53
C ASP A 35 -14.99 -15.56 1.25
N LEU A 36 -13.99 -15.03 2.00
CA LEU A 36 -13.10 -15.87 2.80
C LEU A 36 -13.85 -16.59 3.92
N SER A 37 -14.83 -15.95 4.54
CA SER A 37 -15.64 -16.60 5.58
C SER A 37 -16.42 -17.79 5.06
N ILE A 38 -16.93 -17.69 3.84
CA ILE A 38 -17.61 -18.79 3.15
C ILE A 38 -16.62 -19.89 2.77
N LEU A 39 -15.49 -19.51 2.13
CA LEU A 39 -14.46 -20.45 1.67
C LEU A 39 -13.89 -21.27 2.82
N TYR A 40 -13.54 -20.60 3.92
CA TYR A 40 -12.93 -21.23 5.09
C TYR A 40 -13.93 -21.71 6.13
N LYS A 41 -15.24 -21.63 5.83
CA LYS A 41 -16.36 -22.08 6.69
C LYS A 41 -16.22 -21.60 8.14
N CYS A 42 -15.93 -20.34 8.32
CA CYS A 42 -15.76 -19.71 9.64
C CYS A 42 -16.29 -18.28 9.63
N SER A 43 -16.49 -17.70 10.80
CA SER A 43 -17.00 -16.33 10.90
C SER A 43 -16.00 -15.29 10.38
N GLU A 44 -16.49 -14.17 9.85
CA GLU A 44 -15.66 -13.02 9.43
C GLU A 44 -14.74 -12.54 10.56
N ARG A 45 -15.20 -12.55 11.81
CA ARG A 45 -14.39 -12.23 12.98
C ARG A 45 -13.17 -13.13 13.09
N THR A 46 -13.33 -14.44 12.79
CA THR A 46 -12.22 -15.40 12.78
C THR A 46 -11.24 -15.07 11.65
N ILE A 47 -11.75 -14.76 10.46
CA ILE A 47 -10.92 -14.34 9.31
C ILE A 47 -10.09 -13.10 9.69
N ARG A 48 -10.74 -12.01 10.17
CA ARG A 48 -10.05 -10.78 10.60
C ARG A 48 -8.94 -11.05 11.62
N ARG A 49 -9.25 -11.84 12.65
CA ARG A 49 -8.28 -12.22 13.68
C ARG A 49 -7.12 -13.04 13.11
N ARG A 50 -7.37 -13.92 12.15
CA ARG A 50 -6.32 -14.74 11.51
C ARG A 50 -5.44 -13.91 10.59
N LEU A 51 -6.01 -13.02 9.81
CA LEU A 51 -5.26 -12.08 8.97
C LEU A 51 -4.37 -11.14 9.83
N SER A 52 -4.85 -10.68 10.98
CA SER A 52 -4.05 -9.83 11.86
C SER A 52 -2.86 -10.54 12.53
N LEU A 53 -2.84 -11.88 12.51
CA LEU A 53 -1.70 -12.67 13.00
C LEU A 53 -0.62 -12.87 11.93
N VAL A 54 -0.90 -12.52 10.68
CA VAL A 54 0.11 -12.58 9.62
C VAL A 54 1.03 -11.37 9.79
N VAL A 55 2.24 -11.64 10.24
CA VAL A 55 3.29 -10.62 10.27
C VAL A 55 3.85 -10.54 8.85
N ASP A 56 3.50 -9.46 8.17
CA ASP A 56 4.09 -9.15 6.87
C ASP A 56 5.55 -8.73 7.09
N SER A 57 6.47 -9.65 6.82
CA SER A 57 7.90 -9.35 6.81
C SER A 57 8.23 -8.57 5.52
N PHE A 58 7.86 -7.30 5.50
CA PHE A 58 8.22 -6.42 4.40
C PHE A 58 9.72 -6.25 4.33
N THR A 59 10.35 -6.93 3.37
CA THR A 59 11.78 -6.78 3.06
C THR A 59 11.89 -6.04 1.73
N ALA A 60 12.24 -4.76 1.79
CA ALA A 60 12.47 -3.97 0.58
C ALA A 60 13.81 -4.35 -0.06
N THR A 61 13.78 -4.62 -1.35
CA THR A 61 15.00 -4.77 -2.16
C THR A 61 15.20 -3.46 -2.94
N TYR A 62 16.32 -2.80 -2.70
CA TYR A 62 16.61 -1.49 -3.29
C TYR A 62 17.40 -1.66 -4.59
N PRO A 63 16.83 -1.28 -5.76
CA PRO A 63 17.55 -1.29 -7.03
C PRO A 63 18.56 -0.15 -7.09
N LYS A 64 19.58 -0.26 -7.94
CA LYS A 64 20.57 0.82 -8.15
C LYS A 64 19.93 2.12 -8.64
N SER A 65 18.88 2.01 -9.45
CA SER A 65 18.11 3.17 -9.92
C SER A 65 16.64 2.80 -10.10
N ALA A 66 15.73 3.75 -9.87
CA ALA A 66 14.30 3.54 -9.98
C ALA A 66 13.54 4.80 -10.44
N VAL A 67 12.41 4.58 -11.07
CA VAL A 67 11.34 5.56 -11.18
C VAL A 67 10.35 5.24 -10.07
N ILE A 68 10.08 6.20 -9.20
CA ILE A 68 9.26 5.99 -8.01
C ILE A 68 7.83 6.42 -8.28
N ILE A 69 6.88 5.50 -8.15
CA ILE A 69 5.45 5.81 -8.11
C ILE A 69 5.07 5.97 -6.63
N ILE A 70 4.42 7.08 -6.32
CA ILE A 70 3.92 7.34 -4.96
C ILE A 70 2.41 7.44 -5.03
N ASP A 71 1.77 6.64 -4.18
CA ASP A 71 0.32 6.63 -4.04
C ASP A 71 -0.05 6.50 -2.56
N THR A 72 -1.14 7.16 -2.15
CA THR A 72 -1.63 7.11 -0.77
C THR A 72 -3.06 6.61 -0.75
N THR A 73 -3.27 5.51 -0.06
CA THR A 73 -4.60 4.93 0.16
C THR A 73 -5.06 5.20 1.58
N TYR A 74 -6.23 5.84 1.73
CA TYR A 74 -6.84 6.10 3.03
C TYR A 74 -7.80 4.97 3.45
N PHE A 75 -7.64 4.51 4.67
CA PHE A 75 -8.52 3.53 5.30
C PHE A 75 -9.44 4.24 6.29
N SER A 76 -10.68 4.46 5.87
CA SER A 76 -11.63 5.32 6.54
C SER A 76 -11.07 6.75 6.78
N LYS A 77 -11.60 7.49 7.75
CA LYS A 77 -11.10 8.83 8.09
C LYS A 77 -9.95 8.82 9.13
N THR A 78 -9.38 7.66 9.43
CA THR A 78 -8.48 7.50 10.57
C THR A 78 -7.00 7.52 10.20
N PHE A 79 -6.62 6.87 9.12
CA PHE A 79 -5.23 6.82 8.66
C PHE A 79 -5.13 6.46 7.18
N GLY A 80 -4.01 6.80 6.57
CA GLY A 80 -3.62 6.39 5.23
C GLY A 80 -2.31 5.62 5.23
N VAL A 81 -2.07 4.92 4.15
CA VAL A 81 -0.79 4.26 3.86
C VAL A 81 -0.24 4.86 2.58
N MET A 82 0.89 5.53 2.70
CA MET A 82 1.66 6.08 1.59
C MET A 82 2.65 5.01 1.13
N LEU A 83 2.60 4.64 -0.14
CA LEU A 83 3.43 3.62 -0.76
C LEU A 83 4.37 4.26 -1.77
N PHE A 84 5.63 3.84 -1.74
CA PHE A 84 6.66 4.21 -2.70
C PHE A 84 7.05 2.95 -3.46
N GLN A 85 6.71 2.88 -4.73
CA GLN A 85 6.84 1.70 -5.54
C GLN A 85 7.81 1.96 -6.70
N ASP A 86 8.65 0.99 -7.02
CA ASP A 86 9.44 1.03 -8.25
C ASP A 86 8.56 0.71 -9.46
N ALA A 87 8.50 1.64 -10.41
CA ALA A 87 7.66 1.51 -11.61
C ALA A 87 8.03 0.31 -12.49
N SER A 88 9.30 -0.11 -12.48
CA SER A 88 9.78 -1.19 -13.35
C SER A 88 9.46 -2.58 -12.78
N SER A 89 9.63 -2.77 -11.48
CA SER A 89 9.45 -4.08 -10.85
C SER A 89 8.11 -4.23 -10.12
N GLY A 90 7.37 -3.14 -9.93
CA GLY A 90 6.15 -3.13 -9.13
C GLY A 90 6.39 -3.36 -7.63
N LYS A 91 7.64 -3.41 -7.17
CA LYS A 91 7.97 -3.68 -5.77
C LYS A 91 7.87 -2.42 -4.92
N ILE A 92 7.30 -2.57 -3.73
CA ILE A 92 7.27 -1.50 -2.75
C ILE A 92 8.68 -1.33 -2.16
N LEU A 93 9.23 -0.12 -2.23
CA LEU A 93 10.53 0.23 -1.67
C LEU A 93 10.40 0.83 -0.27
N TYR A 94 9.33 1.59 -0.03
CA TYR A 94 9.07 2.21 1.26
C TYR A 94 7.57 2.37 1.48
N ARG A 95 7.14 2.27 2.73
CA ARG A 95 5.77 2.57 3.14
C ARG A 95 5.77 3.40 4.41
N LYS A 96 4.79 4.29 4.52
CA LYS A 96 4.60 5.13 5.68
C LYS A 96 3.11 5.21 6.03
N PHE A 97 2.78 5.03 7.31
CA PHE A 97 1.45 5.30 7.81
C PHE A 97 1.34 6.81 8.08
N VAL A 98 0.31 7.43 7.54
CA VAL A 98 0.07 8.86 7.66
C VAL A 98 -1.35 9.12 8.14
N LYS A 99 -1.52 10.19 8.90
CA LYS A 99 -2.83 10.69 9.28
C LYS A 99 -3.38 11.63 8.21
N ASN A 100 -2.52 12.50 7.73
CA ASN A 100 -2.73 13.41 6.61
C ASN A 100 -1.45 13.42 5.78
N GLU A 101 -1.58 13.60 4.48
CA GLU A 101 -0.44 13.75 3.59
C GLU A 101 0.19 15.12 3.76
N THR A 102 1.52 15.15 3.83
CA THR A 102 2.29 16.38 3.80
C THR A 102 3.44 16.27 2.81
N ASN A 103 3.85 17.38 2.20
CA ASN A 103 5.01 17.41 1.30
C ASN A 103 6.28 16.88 1.99
N LYS A 104 6.37 17.07 3.32
CA LYS A 104 7.44 16.53 4.13
C LYS A 104 7.46 14.99 4.13
N ASP A 105 6.29 14.35 4.23
CA ASP A 105 6.19 12.89 4.24
C ASP A 105 6.68 12.29 2.92
N TYR A 106 6.33 12.91 1.80
CA TYR A 106 6.81 12.53 0.48
C TYR A 106 8.34 12.67 0.37
N LEU A 107 8.88 13.82 0.75
CA LEU A 107 10.32 14.07 0.70
C LEU A 107 11.11 13.14 1.65
N ASP A 108 10.59 12.87 2.83
CA ASP A 108 11.23 11.95 3.78
C ASP A 108 11.29 10.53 3.22
N GLY A 109 10.22 10.06 2.56
CA GLY A 109 10.20 8.76 1.89
C GLY A 109 11.21 8.66 0.75
N LEU A 110 11.28 9.68 -0.11
CA LEU A 110 12.26 9.74 -1.19
C LEU A 110 13.70 9.77 -0.66
N ARG A 111 13.96 10.58 0.37
CA ARG A 111 15.28 10.62 1.05
C ARG A 111 15.65 9.27 1.67
N TYR A 112 14.69 8.59 2.25
CA TYR A 112 14.91 7.26 2.82
C TYR A 112 15.36 6.26 1.75
N ILE A 113 14.70 6.25 0.58
CA ILE A 113 15.06 5.37 -0.55
C ILE A 113 16.44 5.73 -1.10
N ALA A 114 16.72 7.03 -1.29
CA ALA A 114 18.02 7.50 -1.77
C ALA A 114 19.16 7.12 -0.82
N LYS A 115 18.97 7.24 0.51
CA LYS A 115 19.96 6.81 1.52
C LYS A 115 20.26 5.30 1.49
N ARG A 116 19.38 4.48 0.90
CA ARG A 116 19.56 3.03 0.69
C ARG A 116 20.32 2.69 -0.60
N GLY A 117 20.81 3.71 -1.30
CA GLY A 117 21.66 3.55 -2.48
C GLY A 117 20.89 3.54 -3.81
N THR A 118 19.59 3.85 -3.81
CA THR A 118 18.80 3.95 -5.04
C THR A 118 18.89 5.36 -5.62
N THR A 119 19.35 5.47 -6.86
CA THR A 119 19.28 6.72 -7.64
C THR A 119 17.86 6.90 -8.16
N ILE A 120 17.17 7.97 -7.72
CA ILE A 120 15.81 8.29 -8.16
C ILE A 120 15.90 9.01 -9.51
N LYS A 121 15.42 8.35 -10.59
CA LYS A 121 15.42 8.90 -11.94
C LYS A 121 14.26 9.85 -12.20
N ALA A 122 13.09 9.51 -11.68
CA ALA A 122 11.88 10.33 -11.77
C ALA A 122 10.89 9.92 -10.68
N VAL A 123 9.92 10.78 -10.42
CA VAL A 123 8.81 10.52 -9.50
C VAL A 123 7.48 10.68 -10.23
N VAL A 124 6.57 9.74 -10.02
CA VAL A 124 5.18 9.81 -10.46
C VAL A 124 4.31 9.87 -9.20
N CYS A 125 3.48 10.90 -9.05
CA CYS A 125 2.61 11.06 -7.88
C CYS A 125 1.25 11.60 -8.29
N ASP A 126 0.28 11.54 -7.38
CA ASP A 126 -0.95 12.30 -7.52
C ASP A 126 -0.65 13.81 -7.41
N GLY A 127 -1.47 14.66 -7.91
CA GLY A 127 -1.20 16.08 -7.97
C GLY A 127 -1.33 16.82 -6.62
N HIS A 128 -0.83 16.25 -5.51
CA HIS A 128 -0.86 16.93 -4.21
C HIS A 128 -0.25 18.32 -4.29
N MET A 129 -0.97 19.32 -3.76
CA MET A 129 -0.63 20.74 -3.93
C MET A 129 0.79 21.04 -3.43
N GLY A 130 1.59 21.70 -4.29
CA GLY A 130 2.97 22.07 -3.99
C GLY A 130 4.00 20.94 -4.04
N LEU A 131 3.59 19.67 -4.20
CA LEU A 131 4.52 18.53 -4.23
C LEU A 131 5.42 18.56 -5.46
N LEU A 132 4.86 18.90 -6.63
CA LEU A 132 5.62 19.00 -7.88
C LEU A 132 6.76 20.04 -7.79
N GLN A 133 6.52 21.13 -7.04
CA GLN A 133 7.52 22.18 -6.80
C GLN A 133 8.51 21.82 -5.70
N ALA A 134 8.08 21.02 -4.72
CA ALA A 134 8.91 20.58 -3.61
C ALA A 134 9.97 19.54 -4.01
N ILE A 135 9.71 18.77 -5.08
CA ILE A 135 10.65 17.79 -5.62
C ILE A 135 11.43 18.46 -6.76
N SER A 136 12.57 19.06 -6.45
CA SER A 136 13.41 19.79 -7.41
C SER A 136 14.62 19.00 -7.92
N PHE A 137 14.90 17.83 -7.36
CA PHE A 137 16.12 17.05 -7.64
C PHE A 137 15.98 16.00 -8.74
N CYS A 138 14.77 15.75 -9.25
CA CYS A 138 14.52 14.86 -10.37
C CYS A 138 13.22 15.26 -11.09
N PRO A 139 12.99 14.79 -12.34
CA PRO A 139 11.74 14.99 -13.04
C PRO A 139 10.56 14.43 -12.26
N VAL A 140 9.45 15.16 -12.22
CA VAL A 140 8.20 14.76 -11.56
C VAL A 140 7.06 14.79 -12.57
N GLN A 141 6.29 13.71 -12.59
CA GLN A 141 5.11 13.58 -13.44
C GLN A 141 3.88 13.38 -12.56
N MET A 142 2.80 14.09 -12.87
CA MET A 142 1.50 13.82 -12.29
C MET A 142 0.94 12.50 -12.84
N CYS A 143 0.39 11.66 -11.98
CA CYS A 143 -0.29 10.43 -12.38
C CYS A 143 -1.45 10.74 -13.33
N GLN A 144 -1.43 10.17 -14.53
CA GLN A 144 -2.46 10.45 -15.54
C GLN A 144 -3.85 9.99 -15.10
N PHE A 145 -3.94 8.91 -14.32
CA PHE A 145 -5.20 8.41 -13.78
C PHE A 145 -5.89 9.46 -12.88
N HIS A 146 -5.13 10.13 -12.03
CA HIS A 146 -5.66 11.19 -11.16
C HIS A 146 -5.93 12.50 -11.95
N ARG A 147 -5.18 12.76 -13.00
CA ARG A 147 -5.39 13.90 -13.88
C ARG A 147 -6.74 13.85 -14.61
N THR A 148 -7.15 12.68 -15.10
CA THR A 148 -8.44 12.52 -15.79
C THR A 148 -9.64 12.63 -14.85
N ASN A 149 -9.49 12.25 -13.58
CA ASN A 149 -10.56 12.35 -12.59
C ASN A 149 -10.76 13.79 -12.06
N HIS A 150 -9.75 14.66 -12.16
CA HIS A 150 -9.88 16.09 -11.80
C HIS A 150 -10.53 16.94 -12.91
N SER A 151 -10.52 16.48 -14.16
CA SER A 151 -11.12 17.23 -15.28
C SER A 151 -12.64 17.06 -15.41
N VAL A 152 -13.29 16.30 -14.53
CA VAL A 152 -14.75 16.11 -14.50
C VAL A 152 -15.46 17.08 -13.51
N CYS A 153 -14.71 17.80 -12.68
CA CYS A 153 -15.25 18.89 -11.85
C CYS A 153 -14.64 20.21 -12.36
N GLY A 154 -15.46 20.99 -13.09
CA GLY A 154 -15.08 22.18 -13.82
C GLY A 154 -14.14 23.14 -13.10
N ASP A 155 -13.14 23.58 -13.86
CA ASP A 155 -12.89 25.01 -14.09
C ASP A 155 -11.80 25.11 -15.16
N ASP A 156 -12.21 25.62 -16.31
CA ASP A 156 -11.37 26.08 -17.40
C ASP A 156 -10.52 27.26 -16.93
N ASN A 157 -9.26 27.01 -16.56
CA ASN A 157 -8.19 28.02 -16.64
C ASN A 157 -6.85 27.42 -16.24
N PHE A 158 -6.25 26.60 -17.10
CA PHE A 158 -4.83 26.34 -17.03
C PHE A 158 -4.21 26.61 -18.38
N SER A 159 -3.73 27.82 -18.56
CA SER A 159 -2.98 28.25 -19.74
C SER A 159 -1.68 27.46 -19.84
N ASP A 160 -1.61 26.72 -20.91
CA ASP A 160 -0.44 26.00 -21.44
C ASP A 160 0.76 26.94 -21.56
N LYS A 161 1.71 26.88 -20.63
CA LYS A 161 3.04 27.43 -20.81
C LYS A 161 3.97 26.31 -21.27
N ARG A 162 4.12 26.24 -22.57
CA ARG A 162 5.08 25.43 -23.29
C ARG A 162 6.50 25.71 -22.82
N TYR A 163 7.22 24.67 -22.60
CA TYR A 163 8.67 24.69 -22.48
C TYR A 163 9.29 24.93 -23.85
N SER A 164 9.97 26.06 -24.00
CA SER A 164 11.03 26.29 -24.99
C SER A 164 12.36 26.05 -24.31
#